data_7edd976495a47c2567b3787fa77363f7
#
_entry.id   7edd976495a47c2567b3787fa77363f7
#
_cell.length_a   1.000
_cell.length_b   1.000
_cell.length_c   1.000
_cell.angle_alpha   90.00
_cell.angle_beta   90.00
_cell.angle_gamma   90.00
#
_symmetry.space_group_name_H-M   'P 1'
#
loop_
_entity.id
_entity.type
_entity.pdbx_description
1 polymer ?
#
loop_
_entity_poly.entity_id
_entity_poly.type
_entity_poly.pdbx_seq_one_letter_code
_entity_poly.pdbx_strand_id
1 'polypeptide(L)'
;MRVAFQSARGAPGTTTLALATALELSTRATAAVVLVEADPAGGVLAADLGLPAVPSIVEFATDSRGSDPDVFATQFVHAVSASLRVLASPCSARQTSAAWAAGATRFAELARGLASHVVLDLGRGANASMPPALDLLAEETVHVVRATVGDLASLIAGLREHDSDPSMRTLLVVDPPPGSAAGVPVREIREVLAGFGTVLEVPWDPAAALQVRTAPARRKWARSRLGTAVTTLVDGLLGSAQPAAPPLVAVAP
;
A
#
# COMPACT_ATOMS: atom_id res chain seq x y z
N MET A 1 6.93 -9.30 5.33
CA MET A 1 5.96 -9.08 4.25
C MET A 1 6.14 -7.67 3.69
N ARG A 2 6.15 -7.55 2.37
CA ARG A 2 6.25 -6.29 1.62
C ARG A 2 5.08 -6.21 0.64
N VAL A 3 4.19 -5.24 0.86
CA VAL A 3 2.98 -5.08 0.05
C VAL A 3 2.96 -3.68 -0.58
N ALA A 4 2.68 -3.61 -1.88
CA ALA A 4 2.55 -2.36 -2.61
C ALA A 4 1.09 -2.06 -2.92
N PHE A 5 0.69 -0.80 -2.73
CA PHE A 5 -0.61 -0.26 -3.09
C PHE A 5 -0.46 0.66 -4.29
N GLN A 6 -1.23 0.41 -5.33
CA GLN A 6 -1.21 1.23 -6.54
C GLN A 6 -2.56 1.32 -7.21
N SER A 7 -2.74 2.31 -8.08
CA SER A 7 -3.90 2.46 -8.92
C SER A 7 -3.50 2.77 -10.36
N ALA A 8 -4.25 2.26 -11.33
CA ALA A 8 -4.01 2.53 -12.74
C ALA A 8 -4.44 3.94 -13.14
N ARG A 9 -5.45 4.52 -12.46
CA ARG A 9 -6.03 5.82 -12.79
C ARG A 9 -6.61 6.53 -11.58
N GLY A 10 -6.60 7.88 -11.65
CA GLY A 10 -7.32 8.72 -10.70
C GLY A 10 -6.77 8.67 -9.30
N ALA A 11 -7.63 8.92 -8.32
CA ALA A 11 -7.33 8.85 -6.89
C ALA A 11 -8.43 8.02 -6.19
N PRO A 12 -8.43 6.69 -6.37
CA PRO A 12 -9.49 5.83 -5.82
C PRO A 12 -9.38 5.62 -4.30
N GLY A 13 -8.45 6.30 -3.62
CA GLY A 13 -8.19 6.15 -2.20
C GLY A 13 -6.96 5.28 -1.86
N THR A 14 -6.02 5.11 -2.80
CA THR A 14 -4.82 4.28 -2.64
C THR A 14 -4.07 4.60 -1.35
N THR A 15 -3.68 5.86 -1.14
CA THR A 15 -3.00 6.33 0.09
C THR A 15 -3.82 6.05 1.35
N THR A 16 -5.13 6.26 1.31
CA THR A 16 -6.02 6.01 2.46
C THR A 16 -6.05 4.53 2.81
N LEU A 17 -6.13 3.65 1.80
CA LEU A 17 -6.16 2.20 2.00
C LEU A 17 -4.79 1.66 2.43
N ALA A 18 -3.69 2.17 1.87
CA ALA A 18 -2.34 1.85 2.32
C ALA A 18 -2.14 2.23 3.81
N LEU A 19 -2.53 3.45 4.20
CA LEU A 19 -2.47 3.91 5.59
C LEU A 19 -3.37 3.08 6.52
N ALA A 20 -4.62 2.80 6.12
CA ALA A 20 -5.53 1.98 6.91
C ALA A 20 -5.00 0.56 7.11
N THR A 21 -4.41 -0.03 6.08
CA THR A 21 -3.77 -1.36 6.14
C THR A 21 -2.54 -1.34 7.06
N ALA A 22 -1.68 -0.32 6.96
CA ALA A 22 -0.53 -0.17 7.85
C ALA A 22 -0.95 0.01 9.32
N LEU A 23 -2.01 0.78 9.58
CA LEU A 23 -2.60 0.94 10.91
C LEU A 23 -3.18 -0.37 11.45
N GLU A 24 -3.88 -1.15 10.63
CA GLU A 24 -4.43 -2.45 11.04
C GLU A 24 -3.32 -3.46 11.30
N LEU A 25 -2.34 -3.57 10.39
CA LEU A 25 -1.16 -4.43 10.57
C LEU A 25 -0.42 -4.09 11.86
N SER A 26 -0.23 -2.81 12.17
CA SER A 26 0.51 -2.37 13.36
C SER A 26 -0.12 -2.77 14.69
N THR A 27 -1.38 -3.17 14.69
CA THR A 27 -2.08 -3.66 15.89
C THR A 27 -2.15 -5.18 15.97
N ARG A 28 -1.87 -5.87 14.88
CA ARG A 28 -2.04 -7.34 14.78
C ARG A 28 -0.71 -8.07 14.63
N ALA A 29 0.23 -7.46 13.95
CA ALA A 29 1.54 -8.04 13.75
C ALA A 29 2.44 -7.87 14.98
N THR A 30 3.30 -8.85 15.24
CA THR A 30 4.34 -8.77 16.28
C THR A 30 5.53 -7.92 15.83
N ALA A 31 5.75 -7.81 14.52
CA ALA A 31 6.80 -6.99 13.91
C ALA A 31 6.33 -5.54 13.72
N ALA A 32 7.26 -4.60 13.74
CA ALA A 32 7.00 -3.22 13.39
C ALA A 32 6.50 -3.08 11.94
N VAL A 33 5.78 -2.02 11.65
CA VAL A 33 5.28 -1.67 10.30
C VAL A 33 5.91 -0.36 9.86
N VAL A 34 6.41 -0.33 8.63
CA VAL A 34 6.87 0.89 7.97
C VAL A 34 5.95 1.17 6.78
N LEU A 35 5.22 2.28 6.85
CA LEU A 35 4.48 2.82 5.70
C LEU A 35 5.40 3.77 4.94
N VAL A 36 5.52 3.57 3.65
CA VAL A 36 6.38 4.33 2.75
C VAL A 36 5.53 5.04 1.71
N GLU A 37 5.58 6.36 1.72
CA GLU A 37 4.90 7.17 0.73
C GLU A 37 5.80 7.37 -0.49
N ALA A 38 5.47 6.67 -1.57
CA ALA A 38 6.29 6.61 -2.78
C ALA A 38 5.52 7.05 -4.05
N ASP A 39 4.38 7.76 -3.90
CA ASP A 39 3.66 8.31 -5.05
C ASP A 39 4.50 9.39 -5.74
N PRO A 40 4.88 9.21 -7.02
CA PRO A 40 5.63 10.22 -7.77
C PRO A 40 4.90 11.57 -7.91
N ALA A 41 3.59 11.60 -7.70
CA ALA A 41 2.80 12.83 -7.72
C ALA A 41 3.02 13.73 -6.48
N GLY A 42 3.75 13.25 -5.48
CA GLY A 42 4.04 13.95 -4.23
C GLY A 42 3.24 13.40 -3.05
N GLY A 43 3.77 13.58 -1.83
CA GLY A 43 3.21 13.07 -0.60
C GLY A 43 2.21 13.99 0.07
N VAL A 44 1.33 13.41 0.86
CA VAL A 44 0.32 14.10 1.69
C VAL A 44 0.28 13.59 3.12
N LEU A 45 0.92 12.44 3.41
CA LEU A 45 0.82 11.77 4.71
C LEU A 45 1.36 12.60 5.87
N ALA A 46 2.45 13.34 5.65
CA ALA A 46 2.98 14.21 6.70
C ALA A 46 1.95 15.26 7.12
N ALA A 47 1.31 15.93 6.15
CA ALA A 47 0.28 16.93 6.42
C ALA A 47 -0.97 16.33 7.06
N ASP A 48 -1.47 15.21 6.55
CA ASP A 48 -2.68 14.53 7.03
C ASP A 48 -2.52 14.03 8.47
N LEU A 49 -1.33 13.53 8.80
CA LEU A 49 -1.03 12.97 10.13
C LEU A 49 -0.48 14.01 11.12
N GLY A 50 -0.33 15.27 10.68
CA GLY A 50 0.26 16.33 11.51
C GLY A 50 1.71 16.08 11.87
N LEU A 51 2.47 15.41 10.99
CA LEU A 51 3.88 15.12 11.16
C LEU A 51 4.75 16.29 10.63
N PRO A 52 5.97 16.45 11.12
CA PRO A 52 6.93 17.38 10.52
C PRO A 52 7.17 17.03 9.03
N ALA A 53 7.46 18.05 8.23
CA ALA A 53 7.78 17.85 6.81
C ALA A 53 9.15 17.18 6.58
N VAL A 54 10.01 17.22 7.60
CA VAL A 54 11.34 16.57 7.62
C VAL A 54 11.48 15.77 8.92
N PRO A 55 12.15 14.60 8.89
CA PRO A 55 12.79 13.98 7.73
C PRO A 55 11.77 13.44 6.70
N SER A 56 12.23 13.25 5.46
CA SER A 56 11.45 12.72 4.35
C SER A 56 12.32 11.82 3.47
N ILE A 57 11.78 11.33 2.38
CA ILE A 57 12.55 10.60 1.36
C ILE A 57 13.72 11.44 0.81
N VAL A 58 13.66 12.78 0.85
CA VAL A 58 14.73 13.65 0.37
C VAL A 58 15.99 13.50 1.23
N GLU A 59 15.83 13.57 2.56
CA GLU A 59 16.94 13.39 3.47
C GLU A 59 17.50 11.96 3.39
N PHE A 60 16.62 10.96 3.30
CA PHE A 60 17.06 9.57 3.07
C PHE A 60 17.85 9.44 1.76
N ALA A 61 17.39 10.03 0.67
CA ALA A 61 18.05 9.90 -0.64
C ALA A 61 19.45 10.55 -0.67
N THR A 62 19.67 11.56 0.14
CA THR A 62 20.93 12.34 0.18
C THR A 62 21.94 11.87 1.23
N ASP A 63 21.50 11.17 2.28
CA ASP A 63 22.39 10.70 3.35
C ASP A 63 22.76 9.21 3.16
N SER A 64 24.03 8.95 2.95
CA SER A 64 24.55 7.58 2.75
C SER A 64 24.34 6.65 3.98
N ARG A 65 24.21 7.23 5.18
CA ARG A 65 23.94 6.45 6.41
C ARG A 65 22.56 5.81 6.44
N GLY A 66 21.62 6.27 5.59
CA GLY A 66 20.28 5.70 5.48
C GLY A 66 20.24 4.22 5.10
N SER A 67 21.35 3.63 4.69
CA SER A 67 21.47 2.18 4.45
C SER A 67 21.57 1.36 5.73
N ASP A 68 21.87 1.97 6.85
CA ASP A 68 21.89 1.32 8.17
C ASP A 68 20.47 1.24 8.71
N PRO A 69 19.93 0.04 9.05
CA PRO A 69 18.57 -0.13 9.55
C PRO A 69 18.27 0.65 10.83
N ASP A 70 19.21 0.79 11.75
CA ASP A 70 19.03 1.49 13.01
C ASP A 70 19.01 3.01 12.79
N VAL A 71 19.88 3.50 11.90
CA VAL A 71 19.88 4.90 11.47
C VAL A 71 18.59 5.23 10.71
N PHE A 72 18.17 4.37 9.80
CA PHE A 72 16.90 4.53 9.09
C PHE A 72 15.72 4.64 10.07
N ALA A 73 15.61 3.68 11.00
CA ALA A 73 14.51 3.60 11.95
C ALA A 73 14.44 4.78 12.93
N THR A 74 15.54 5.50 13.12
CA THR A 74 15.62 6.61 14.10
C THR A 74 15.69 8.00 13.46
N GLN A 75 16.24 8.13 12.24
CA GLN A 75 16.54 9.41 11.63
C GLN A 75 15.68 9.77 10.41
N PHE A 76 15.10 8.78 9.71
CA PHE A 76 14.41 9.03 8.43
C PHE A 76 12.91 8.78 8.46
N VAL A 77 12.38 8.18 9.52
CA VAL A 77 10.96 7.86 9.64
C VAL A 77 10.31 8.52 10.83
N HIS A 78 9.05 8.91 10.69
CA HIS A 78 8.22 9.45 11.76
C HIS A 78 7.50 8.33 12.52
N ALA A 79 7.52 8.37 13.84
CA ALA A 79 6.71 7.47 14.66
C ALA A 79 5.25 7.95 14.69
N VAL A 80 4.32 7.15 14.21
CA VAL A 80 2.87 7.38 14.29
C VAL A 80 2.28 6.66 15.50
N SER A 81 2.80 5.47 15.81
CA SER A 81 2.48 4.70 17.01
C SER A 81 3.72 3.91 17.49
N ALA A 82 3.56 3.12 18.54
CA ALA A 82 4.63 2.24 19.01
C ALA A 82 5.12 1.26 17.93
N SER A 83 4.23 0.83 17.05
CA SER A 83 4.49 -0.21 16.03
C SER A 83 4.42 0.31 14.59
N LEU A 84 4.01 1.58 14.34
CA LEU A 84 3.91 2.15 13.00
C LEU A 84 4.82 3.34 12.84
N ARG A 85 5.64 3.30 11.80
CA ARG A 85 6.50 4.39 11.34
C ARG A 85 6.15 4.76 9.90
N VAL A 86 6.41 6.01 9.52
CA VAL A 86 6.14 6.53 8.17
C VAL A 86 7.40 7.16 7.60
N LEU A 87 7.81 6.70 6.41
CA LEU A 87 8.72 7.44 5.55
C LEU A 87 7.85 8.32 4.63
N ALA A 88 7.81 9.62 4.93
CA ALA A 88 7.00 10.57 4.20
C ALA A 88 7.69 11.10 2.95
N SER A 89 6.91 11.56 1.98
CA SER A 89 7.38 12.29 0.81
C SER A 89 6.95 13.76 0.86
N PRO A 90 7.72 14.69 0.29
CA PRO A 90 7.28 16.08 0.17
C PRO A 90 6.06 16.20 -0.77
N CYS A 91 5.25 17.25 -0.59
CA CYS A 91 4.09 17.51 -1.47
C CYS A 91 4.49 17.84 -2.92
N SER A 92 5.75 18.15 -3.17
CA SER A 92 6.26 18.49 -4.50
C SER A 92 6.55 17.23 -5.31
N ALA A 93 5.78 16.98 -6.37
CA ALA A 93 6.01 15.87 -7.30
C ALA A 93 7.44 15.82 -7.85
N ARG A 94 8.02 17.00 -8.18
CA ARG A 94 9.39 17.10 -8.69
C ARG A 94 10.42 16.64 -7.65
N GLN A 95 10.27 17.06 -6.39
CA GLN A 95 11.20 16.65 -5.32
C GLN A 95 11.06 15.17 -5.01
N THR A 96 9.83 14.67 -4.90
CA THR A 96 9.53 13.26 -4.64
C THR A 96 10.10 12.37 -5.75
N SER A 97 9.82 12.68 -7.02
CA SER A 97 10.33 11.88 -8.14
C SER A 97 11.86 11.88 -8.19
N ALA A 98 12.51 13.04 -7.96
CA ALA A 98 13.97 13.12 -7.93
C ALA A 98 14.58 12.33 -6.77
N ALA A 99 13.97 12.41 -5.58
CA ALA A 99 14.44 11.68 -4.41
C ALA A 99 14.29 10.16 -4.59
N TRP A 100 13.14 9.70 -5.11
CA TRP A 100 12.95 8.27 -5.40
C TRP A 100 13.85 7.77 -6.54
N ALA A 101 14.09 8.58 -7.58
CA ALA A 101 15.05 8.21 -8.62
C ALA A 101 16.47 7.99 -8.05
N ALA A 102 16.87 8.76 -7.03
CA ALA A 102 18.17 8.65 -6.38
C ALA A 102 18.21 7.57 -5.29
N GLY A 103 17.10 7.36 -4.55
CA GLY A 103 17.08 6.56 -3.33
C GLY A 103 16.44 5.17 -3.43
N ALA A 104 15.67 4.88 -4.50
CA ALA A 104 14.81 3.69 -4.56
C ALA A 104 15.59 2.36 -4.46
N THR A 105 16.69 2.21 -5.19
CA THR A 105 17.51 0.99 -5.15
C THR A 105 18.03 0.74 -3.73
N ARG A 106 18.60 1.79 -3.12
CA ARG A 106 19.12 1.70 -1.74
C ARG A 106 18.01 1.40 -0.75
N PHE A 107 16.84 2.03 -0.90
CA PHE A 107 15.68 1.70 -0.05
C PHE A 107 15.23 0.25 -0.23
N ALA A 108 15.18 -0.26 -1.46
CA ALA A 108 14.81 -1.65 -1.72
C ALA A 108 15.79 -2.65 -1.10
N GLU A 109 17.10 -2.37 -1.12
CA GLU A 109 18.12 -3.17 -0.44
C GLU A 109 17.94 -3.16 1.07
N LEU A 110 17.78 -1.96 1.66
CA LEU A 110 17.49 -1.79 3.08
C LEU A 110 16.21 -2.53 3.50
N ALA A 111 15.13 -2.36 2.77
CA ALA A 111 13.82 -2.91 3.10
C ALA A 111 13.78 -4.46 3.06
N ARG A 112 14.65 -5.10 2.26
CA ARG A 112 14.81 -6.56 2.29
C ARG A 112 15.42 -7.05 3.59
N GLY A 113 16.26 -6.26 4.23
CA GLY A 113 16.92 -6.56 5.51
C GLY A 113 16.11 -6.14 6.74
N LEU A 114 15.06 -5.33 6.60
CA LEU A 114 14.24 -4.91 7.74
C LEU A 114 13.41 -6.07 8.29
N ALA A 115 13.50 -6.29 9.61
CA ALA A 115 12.63 -7.22 10.34
C ALA A 115 11.23 -6.60 10.59
N SER A 116 10.65 -5.95 9.57
CA SER A 116 9.40 -5.20 9.63
C SER A 116 8.49 -5.59 8.48
N HIS A 117 7.19 -5.33 8.64
CA HIS A 117 6.29 -5.27 7.49
C HIS A 117 6.50 -3.92 6.79
N VAL A 118 6.57 -3.94 5.46
CA VAL A 118 6.69 -2.72 4.65
C VAL A 118 5.46 -2.57 3.78
N VAL A 119 4.76 -1.46 3.93
CA VAL A 119 3.61 -1.06 3.10
C VAL A 119 4.06 0.09 2.20
N LEU A 120 4.02 -0.11 0.88
CA LEU A 120 4.40 0.88 -0.11
C LEU A 120 3.15 1.54 -0.67
N ASP A 121 2.99 2.84 -0.51
CA ASP A 121 1.99 3.63 -1.24
C ASP A 121 2.63 4.16 -2.52
N LEU A 122 2.42 3.47 -3.62
CA LEU A 122 2.93 3.83 -4.95
C LEU A 122 2.00 4.80 -5.69
N GLY A 123 0.87 5.16 -5.09
CA GLY A 123 -0.10 6.08 -5.68
C GLY A 123 -0.59 5.60 -7.04
N ARG A 124 -0.28 6.33 -8.11
CA ARG A 124 -0.58 5.95 -9.49
C ARG A 124 0.59 5.18 -10.10
N GLY A 125 0.67 3.89 -9.78
CA GLY A 125 1.78 3.00 -10.15
C GLY A 125 1.99 2.75 -11.66
N ALA A 126 1.01 3.08 -12.50
CA ALA A 126 1.14 2.97 -13.97
C ALA A 126 1.99 4.09 -14.62
N ASN A 127 2.63 4.93 -13.81
CA ASN A 127 3.47 6.01 -14.34
C ASN A 127 4.89 5.50 -14.62
N ALA A 128 5.40 5.82 -15.81
CA ALA A 128 6.78 5.58 -16.22
C ALA A 128 7.85 6.22 -15.30
N SER A 129 7.43 7.03 -14.33
CA SER A 129 8.29 7.67 -13.33
C SER A 129 8.51 6.86 -12.05
N MET A 130 7.83 5.70 -11.89
CA MET A 130 8.07 4.82 -10.75
C MET A 130 9.38 4.06 -10.91
N PRO A 131 10.30 4.14 -9.95
CA PRO A 131 11.52 3.34 -10.01
C PRO A 131 11.22 1.84 -9.95
N PRO A 132 11.69 1.03 -10.91
CA PRO A 132 11.42 -0.42 -10.94
C PRO A 132 11.83 -1.15 -9.65
N ALA A 133 12.82 -0.65 -8.92
CA ALA A 133 13.29 -1.24 -7.67
C ALA A 133 12.21 -1.30 -6.58
N LEU A 134 11.24 -0.36 -6.57
CA LEU A 134 10.14 -0.36 -5.61
C LEU A 134 9.05 -1.37 -5.99
N ASP A 135 8.78 -1.50 -7.27
CA ASP A 135 7.82 -2.48 -7.79
C ASP A 135 8.33 -3.91 -7.54
N LEU A 136 9.61 -4.16 -7.84
CA LEU A 136 10.27 -5.45 -7.58
C LEU A 136 10.49 -5.77 -6.08
N LEU A 137 10.28 -4.81 -5.19
CA LEU A 137 10.37 -5.04 -3.75
C LEU A 137 9.13 -5.74 -3.21
N ALA A 138 7.96 -5.51 -3.80
CA ALA A 138 6.68 -6.02 -3.32
C ALA A 138 6.58 -7.55 -3.48
N GLU A 139 6.16 -8.22 -2.42
CA GLU A 139 5.81 -9.66 -2.42
C GLU A 139 4.35 -9.83 -2.85
N GLU A 140 3.52 -8.83 -2.59
CA GLU A 140 2.14 -8.77 -3.01
C GLU A 140 1.77 -7.36 -3.47
N THR A 141 0.98 -7.25 -4.54
CA THR A 141 0.51 -5.97 -5.06
C THR A 141 -0.99 -5.84 -4.90
N VAL A 142 -1.41 -4.75 -4.28
CA VAL A 142 -2.80 -4.36 -4.07
C VAL A 142 -3.16 -3.26 -5.08
N HIS A 143 -3.97 -3.60 -6.07
CA HIS A 143 -4.48 -2.64 -7.04
C HIS A 143 -5.79 -2.05 -6.55
N VAL A 144 -5.84 -0.74 -6.39
CA VAL A 144 -7.05 -0.01 -5.99
C VAL A 144 -7.72 0.58 -7.23
N VAL A 145 -8.99 0.25 -7.44
CA VAL A 145 -9.75 0.65 -8.62
C VAL A 145 -11.18 1.07 -8.22
N ARG A 146 -11.72 2.11 -8.86
CA ARG A 146 -13.15 2.43 -8.72
C ARG A 146 -13.97 1.48 -9.59
N ALA A 147 -15.18 1.18 -9.13
CA ALA A 147 -16.16 0.37 -9.86
C ALA A 147 -16.76 1.14 -11.05
N THR A 148 -15.92 1.69 -11.93
CA THR A 148 -16.34 2.39 -13.17
C THR A 148 -15.71 1.72 -14.39
N VAL A 149 -16.42 1.75 -15.53
CA VAL A 149 -15.94 1.14 -16.77
C VAL A 149 -14.55 1.63 -17.16
N GLY A 150 -14.30 2.94 -17.09
CA GLY A 150 -13.01 3.53 -17.51
C GLY A 150 -11.86 3.13 -16.62
N ASP A 151 -12.07 3.04 -15.29
CA ASP A 151 -11.01 2.64 -14.35
C ASP A 151 -10.72 1.14 -14.45
N LEU A 152 -11.76 0.31 -14.62
CA LEU A 152 -11.61 -1.13 -14.82
C LEU A 152 -10.90 -1.45 -16.14
N ALA A 153 -11.24 -0.77 -17.23
CA ALA A 153 -10.56 -0.94 -18.51
C ALA A 153 -9.06 -0.60 -18.41
N SER A 154 -8.72 0.48 -17.70
CA SER A 154 -7.32 0.88 -17.47
C SER A 154 -6.57 -0.11 -16.59
N LEU A 155 -7.21 -0.64 -15.55
CA LEU A 155 -6.63 -1.69 -14.70
C LEU A 155 -6.32 -2.94 -15.53
N ILE A 156 -7.30 -3.43 -16.29
CA ILE A 156 -7.14 -4.65 -17.11
C ILE A 156 -6.02 -4.48 -18.15
N ALA A 157 -5.95 -3.31 -18.79
CA ALA A 157 -4.86 -3.02 -19.74
C ALA A 157 -3.50 -3.11 -19.04
N GLY A 158 -3.32 -2.45 -17.89
CA GLY A 158 -2.08 -2.51 -17.12
C GLY A 158 -1.75 -3.91 -16.62
N LEU A 159 -2.74 -4.69 -16.14
CA LEU A 159 -2.51 -6.07 -15.68
C LEU A 159 -2.07 -7.02 -16.79
N ARG A 160 -2.49 -6.78 -18.03
CA ARG A 160 -2.08 -7.57 -19.21
C ARG A 160 -0.66 -7.25 -19.68
N GLU A 161 -0.19 -6.04 -19.40
CA GLU A 161 1.17 -5.61 -19.74
C GLU A 161 2.22 -6.11 -18.73
N HIS A 162 1.78 -6.49 -17.53
CA HIS A 162 2.65 -6.95 -16.45
C HIS A 162 2.53 -8.46 -16.26
N ASP A 163 3.62 -9.16 -16.53
CA ASP A 163 3.73 -10.63 -16.39
C ASP A 163 4.01 -11.03 -14.92
N SER A 164 3.17 -10.57 -13.99
CA SER A 164 3.25 -10.97 -12.57
C SER A 164 2.18 -12.01 -12.25
N ASP A 165 2.48 -12.90 -11.29
CA ASP A 165 1.58 -13.98 -10.87
C ASP A 165 0.26 -13.40 -10.31
N PRO A 166 -0.92 -13.79 -10.85
CA PRO A 166 -2.21 -13.39 -10.31
C PRO A 166 -2.42 -13.75 -8.83
N SER A 167 -1.79 -14.80 -8.33
CA SER A 167 -1.90 -15.22 -6.92
C SER A 167 -1.26 -14.21 -5.95
N MET A 168 -0.36 -13.37 -6.45
CA MET A 168 0.32 -12.31 -5.70
C MET A 168 -0.37 -10.95 -5.86
N ARG A 169 -1.63 -10.94 -6.33
CA ARG A 169 -2.39 -9.70 -6.58
C ARG A 169 -3.71 -9.70 -5.84
N THR A 170 -3.97 -8.60 -5.17
CA THR A 170 -5.30 -8.28 -4.63
C THR A 170 -5.87 -7.06 -5.35
N LEU A 171 -7.11 -7.16 -5.79
CA LEU A 171 -7.83 -6.12 -6.51
C LEU A 171 -8.90 -5.53 -5.58
N LEU A 172 -8.66 -4.33 -5.06
CA LEU A 172 -9.60 -3.61 -4.21
C LEU A 172 -10.53 -2.76 -5.07
N VAL A 173 -11.77 -3.19 -5.18
CA VAL A 173 -12.80 -2.49 -5.94
C VAL A 173 -13.56 -1.54 -5.01
N VAL A 174 -13.34 -0.24 -5.18
CA VAL A 174 -13.99 0.80 -4.38
C VAL A 174 -15.37 1.11 -4.99
N ASP A 175 -16.40 0.95 -4.18
CA ASP A 175 -17.77 1.29 -4.56
C ASP A 175 -17.88 2.76 -5.00
N PRO A 176 -18.74 3.07 -5.96
CA PRO A 176 -19.04 4.45 -6.29
C PRO A 176 -19.87 5.12 -5.18
N PRO A 177 -19.87 6.46 -5.12
CA PRO A 177 -20.79 7.19 -4.24
C PRO A 177 -22.23 6.75 -4.46
N PRO A 178 -23.07 6.71 -3.40
CA PRO A 178 -24.48 6.42 -3.52
C PRO A 178 -25.17 7.34 -4.55
N GLY A 179 -26.00 6.75 -5.43
CA GLY A 179 -26.68 7.48 -6.49
C GLY A 179 -25.85 7.75 -7.76
N SER A 180 -24.63 7.26 -7.83
CA SER A 180 -23.82 7.33 -9.05
C SER A 180 -24.37 6.38 -10.12
N ALA A 181 -24.78 6.92 -11.27
CA ALA A 181 -25.23 6.12 -12.42
C ALA A 181 -24.10 5.40 -13.17
N ALA A 182 -22.84 5.69 -12.83
CA ALA A 182 -21.67 5.19 -13.55
C ALA A 182 -21.03 3.92 -12.94
N GLY A 183 -21.64 3.38 -11.86
CA GLY A 183 -21.11 2.21 -11.17
C GLY A 183 -21.37 0.90 -11.95
N VAL A 184 -20.36 0.05 -12.04
CA VAL A 184 -20.50 -1.33 -12.53
C VAL A 184 -20.83 -2.23 -11.33
N PRO A 185 -21.84 -3.12 -11.43
CA PRO A 185 -22.15 -4.05 -10.34
C PRO A 185 -20.98 -4.94 -9.98
N VAL A 186 -20.71 -5.11 -8.70
CA VAL A 186 -19.54 -5.89 -8.19
C VAL A 186 -19.54 -7.33 -8.72
N ARG A 187 -20.71 -7.93 -8.93
CA ARG A 187 -20.82 -9.28 -9.53
C ARG A 187 -20.18 -9.31 -10.92
N GLU A 188 -20.52 -8.37 -11.78
CA GLU A 188 -19.97 -8.27 -13.14
C GLU A 188 -18.46 -7.99 -13.08
N ILE A 189 -18.01 -7.15 -12.14
CA ILE A 189 -16.59 -6.86 -11.93
C ILE A 189 -15.83 -8.15 -11.56
N ARG A 190 -16.36 -8.96 -10.65
CA ARG A 190 -15.75 -10.24 -10.27
C ARG A 190 -15.65 -11.21 -11.44
N GLU A 191 -16.66 -11.26 -12.30
CA GLU A 191 -16.62 -12.09 -13.52
C GLU A 191 -15.55 -11.59 -14.50
N VAL A 192 -15.43 -10.28 -14.71
CA VAL A 192 -14.45 -9.66 -15.61
C VAL A 192 -13.02 -9.76 -15.08
N LEU A 193 -12.84 -9.64 -13.78
CA LEU A 193 -11.53 -9.70 -13.11
C LEU A 193 -11.13 -11.13 -12.69
N ALA A 194 -11.95 -12.14 -12.96
CA ALA A 194 -11.62 -13.54 -12.69
C ALA A 194 -10.31 -13.91 -13.41
N GLY A 195 -9.35 -14.46 -12.66
CA GLY A 195 -8.04 -14.84 -13.18
C GLY A 195 -6.97 -13.74 -13.14
N PHE A 196 -7.31 -12.50 -12.76
CA PHE A 196 -6.32 -11.44 -12.59
C PHE A 196 -5.80 -11.28 -11.14
N GLY A 197 -6.49 -11.84 -10.17
CA GLY A 197 -6.15 -11.77 -8.74
C GLY A 197 -7.35 -11.97 -7.82
N THR A 198 -7.13 -11.83 -6.51
CA THR A 198 -8.21 -11.87 -5.51
C THR A 198 -8.98 -10.57 -5.52
N VAL A 199 -10.31 -10.61 -5.72
CA VAL A 199 -11.18 -9.43 -5.76
C VAL A 199 -11.84 -9.21 -4.41
N LEU A 200 -11.58 -8.05 -3.78
CA LEU A 200 -12.21 -7.58 -2.55
C LEU A 200 -12.96 -6.26 -2.80
N GLU A 201 -14.15 -6.16 -2.23
CA GLU A 201 -15.00 -4.97 -2.30
C GLU A 201 -14.66 -4.02 -1.15
N VAL A 202 -14.51 -2.74 -1.48
CA VAL A 202 -14.30 -1.66 -0.50
C VAL A 202 -15.50 -0.72 -0.57
N PRO A 203 -16.34 -0.67 0.46
CA PRO A 203 -17.52 0.18 0.45
C PRO A 203 -17.17 1.66 0.45
N TRP A 204 -17.99 2.49 -0.20
CA TRP A 204 -17.89 3.93 -0.10
C TRP A 204 -18.18 4.40 1.33
N ASP A 205 -17.15 4.87 2.02
CA ASP A 205 -17.23 5.36 3.40
C ASP A 205 -16.32 6.58 3.60
N PRO A 206 -16.71 7.76 3.09
CA PRO A 206 -15.88 8.96 3.15
C PRO A 206 -15.62 9.44 4.58
N ALA A 207 -16.55 9.18 5.51
CA ALA A 207 -16.38 9.54 6.91
C ALA A 207 -15.26 8.72 7.58
N ALA A 208 -15.24 7.41 7.34
CA ALA A 208 -14.17 6.55 7.82
C ALA A 208 -12.84 6.87 7.12
N ALA A 209 -12.84 7.11 5.81
CA ALA A 209 -11.66 7.51 5.07
C ALA A 209 -11.03 8.80 5.62
N LEU A 210 -11.85 9.80 5.95
CA LEU A 210 -11.39 11.04 6.59
C LEU A 210 -10.79 10.74 7.98
N GLN A 211 -11.42 9.88 8.78
CA GLN A 211 -10.90 9.51 10.10
C GLN A 211 -9.56 8.77 10.04
N VAL A 212 -9.36 7.90 9.05
CA VAL A 212 -8.06 7.25 8.79
C VAL A 212 -6.96 8.28 8.62
N ARG A 213 -7.22 9.33 7.82
CA ARG A 213 -6.23 10.35 7.49
C ARG A 213 -5.99 11.37 8.61
N THR A 214 -7.05 11.81 9.31
CA THR A 214 -6.95 12.96 10.24
C THR A 214 -6.93 12.58 11.72
N ALA A 215 -7.37 11.38 12.07
CA ALA A 215 -7.43 10.94 13.47
C ALA A 215 -7.19 9.42 13.60
N PRO A 216 -6.09 8.90 13.03
CA PRO A 216 -5.84 7.45 12.96
C PRO A 216 -5.79 6.78 14.35
N ALA A 217 -5.23 7.46 15.34
CA ALA A 217 -5.10 6.95 16.71
C ALA A 217 -6.45 6.66 17.40
N ARG A 218 -7.51 7.36 17.00
CA ARG A 218 -8.84 7.14 17.59
C ARG A 218 -9.50 5.83 17.14
N ARG A 219 -9.03 5.23 16.05
CA ARG A 219 -9.49 3.96 15.48
C ARG A 219 -11.02 3.77 15.38
N LYS A 220 -11.81 4.84 15.39
CA LYS A 220 -13.27 4.76 15.19
C LYS A 220 -13.61 4.18 13.80
N TRP A 221 -12.79 4.49 12.81
CA TRP A 221 -12.89 3.95 11.45
C TRP A 221 -12.81 2.42 11.40
N ALA A 222 -12.09 1.77 12.32
CA ALA A 222 -11.93 0.32 12.33
C ALA A 222 -13.25 -0.45 12.56
N ARG A 223 -14.27 0.22 13.12
CA ARG A 223 -15.61 -0.34 13.31
C ARG A 223 -16.57 -0.02 12.16
N SER A 224 -16.12 0.67 11.14
CA SER A 224 -16.90 1.03 9.96
C SER A 224 -16.88 -0.09 8.91
N ARG A 225 -17.67 0.09 7.84
CA ARG A 225 -17.64 -0.82 6.70
C ARG A 225 -16.27 -0.83 6.01
N LEU A 226 -15.60 0.34 5.92
CA LEU A 226 -14.22 0.45 5.45
C LEU A 226 -13.28 -0.36 6.34
N GLY A 227 -13.40 -0.24 7.67
CA GLY A 227 -12.58 -0.99 8.62
C GLY A 227 -12.72 -2.50 8.46
N THR A 228 -13.95 -3.00 8.26
CA THR A 228 -14.19 -4.43 7.98
C THR A 228 -13.49 -4.88 6.70
N ALA A 229 -13.56 -4.11 5.61
CA ALA A 229 -12.88 -4.43 4.36
C ALA A 229 -11.34 -4.46 4.53
N VAL A 230 -10.78 -3.51 5.28
CA VAL A 230 -9.35 -3.48 5.61
C VAL A 230 -8.93 -4.67 6.46
N THR A 231 -9.75 -5.07 7.44
CA THR A 231 -9.49 -6.27 8.25
C THR A 231 -9.45 -7.52 7.38
N THR A 232 -10.40 -7.69 6.47
CA THR A 232 -10.43 -8.82 5.51
C THR A 232 -9.18 -8.84 4.62
N LEU A 233 -8.75 -7.66 4.13
CA LEU A 233 -7.52 -7.55 3.36
C LEU A 233 -6.31 -8.00 4.18
N VAL A 234 -6.17 -7.50 5.41
CA VAL A 234 -5.04 -7.86 6.29
C VAL A 234 -5.04 -9.34 6.64
N ASP A 235 -6.21 -9.96 6.83
CA ASP A 235 -6.32 -11.41 7.02
C ASP A 235 -5.75 -12.18 5.83
N GLY A 236 -6.09 -11.76 4.61
CA GLY A 236 -5.55 -12.34 3.38
C GLY A 236 -4.04 -12.18 3.28
N LEU A 237 -3.53 -10.96 3.49
CA LEU A 237 -2.10 -10.65 3.44
C LEU A 237 -1.27 -11.43 4.46
N LEU A 238 -1.77 -11.60 5.68
CA LEU A 238 -1.10 -12.39 6.72
C LEU A 238 -1.19 -13.89 6.45
N GLY A 239 -2.29 -14.35 5.85
CA GLY A 239 -2.49 -15.75 5.45
C GLY A 239 -1.55 -16.17 4.30
N SER A 240 -1.35 -15.31 3.31
CA SER A 240 -0.44 -15.54 2.19
C SER A 240 1.05 -15.51 2.60
N ALA A 241 1.38 -14.75 3.64
CA ALA A 241 2.74 -14.62 4.16
C ALA A 241 3.22 -15.82 5.01
N GLN A 242 2.34 -16.75 5.39
CA GLN A 242 2.76 -17.97 6.06
C GLN A 242 3.36 -18.93 5.01
N PRO A 243 4.65 -19.36 5.15
CA PRO A 243 5.18 -20.41 4.30
C PRO A 243 4.31 -21.64 4.47
N ALA A 244 3.90 -22.25 3.36
CA ALA A 244 3.19 -23.53 3.38
C ALA A 244 3.99 -24.49 4.29
N ALA A 245 3.33 -25.02 5.33
CA ALA A 245 3.98 -25.97 6.22
C ALA A 245 4.61 -27.07 5.34
N PRO A 246 5.89 -27.44 5.55
CA PRO A 246 6.48 -28.50 4.77
C PRO A 246 5.63 -29.75 4.91
N PRO A 247 5.38 -30.50 3.83
CA PRO A 247 4.57 -31.71 3.90
C PRO A 247 5.20 -32.61 4.98
N LEU A 248 4.37 -33.05 5.93
CA LEU A 248 4.77 -34.03 6.94
C LEU A 248 5.32 -35.24 6.18
N VAL A 249 6.65 -35.36 6.17
CA VAL A 249 7.29 -36.58 5.69
C VAL A 249 6.89 -37.66 6.67
N ALA A 250 5.96 -38.52 6.24
CA ALA A 250 5.61 -39.71 7.00
C ALA A 250 6.90 -40.55 7.17
N VAL A 251 7.43 -40.56 8.38
CA VAL A 251 8.47 -41.52 8.75
C VAL A 251 7.75 -42.88 8.73
N ALA A 252 8.04 -43.67 7.73
CA ALA A 252 7.58 -45.07 7.67
C ALA A 252 8.24 -45.86 8.81
N PRO A 253 7.51 -46.79 9.41
CA PRO A 253 7.96 -47.61 10.53
C PRO A 253 9.13 -48.53 10.20
#